data_4fdef073872449805ceac1468c079ffa
#
_entry.id   4fdef073872449805ceac1468c079ffa
#
_cell.length_a   1.000
_cell.length_b   1.000
_cell.length_c   1.000
_cell.angle_alpha   90.00
_cell.angle_beta   90.00
_cell.angle_gamma   90.00
#
_symmetry.space_group_name_H-M   'P 1'
#
loop_
_entity.id
_entity.type
_entity.pdbx_description
1 polymer ?
#
loop_
_entity_poly.entity_id
_entity_poly.type
_entity_poly.pdbx_seq_one_letter_code
_entity_poly.pdbx_strand_id
1 'polypeptide(L)'
;MRICVKKNLYIFLIFLPFFLKSQQKQFILIDAQTKKELVKKDSLSAVKFLDSLAENNYYFTKILNVEKVEKTTKIVFDKGKNFNEAKVKFSSETALFLKSKSEIFTKNLDSLKQNINQRYTNEGFAFNRVKTQFLGFENDVPKVEISIFKGDKRVINGFVLQGFTKVPKRFIKNLEKEFVGKTYDDVNLLKINSRLENHPFLMLEKTPQTLFTKDSTQIYLTFQKKKSNNFDGIIGFGNNDKKKFSFTGSINLNLKNVFNSFETISLYWQRNQQSGQNFDLQTDIPYLFGSNIGTNLNMNIYRQDSTFANVKFRPALYFHLSSKQKIGARGNFEISSVLDDTYTSGQDFSKKGIGAFYEFTETSEEPLFIYKTKIIAEADLLSSYYQNLEKTFKQNRYFLFAERNFHLKGNHYFNVKAESAMLDSDGEITTNELFRIGGYNSLRGFNEQSLFTYFYAFGGVEYRYLVSSQAFFDVFGQLANVRNSTLKTTSKLYSFGLGFNFILPIGLMTFQISNGQEFNNPFKFQDTKIHWGIISKF
;
A
#
# COMPACT_ATOMS: atom_id res chain seq x y z
N MET A 1 44.01 -38.15 -51.72
CA MET A 1 43.80 -39.28 -52.62
C MET A 1 42.40 -39.84 -52.45
N ARG A 2 41.64 -39.72 -53.52
CA ARG A 2 40.32 -40.31 -53.84
C ARG A 2 39.17 -40.30 -52.79
N ILE A 3 38.32 -39.38 -53.06
CA ILE A 3 36.89 -39.19 -53.06
C ILE A 3 36.11 -40.49 -53.35
N CYS A 4 35.13 -40.83 -52.54
CA CYS A 4 34.00 -41.66 -52.96
C CYS A 4 32.70 -41.08 -52.47
N VAL A 5 31.95 -40.47 -53.40
CA VAL A 5 30.60 -39.94 -53.25
C VAL A 5 29.62 -41.11 -53.32
N LYS A 6 28.80 -41.30 -52.30
CA LYS A 6 27.58 -42.13 -52.40
C LYS A 6 26.36 -41.19 -52.34
N LYS A 7 25.69 -41.06 -53.50
CA LYS A 7 24.36 -40.53 -53.65
C LYS A 7 23.35 -41.45 -52.92
N ASN A 8 22.69 -40.95 -51.92
CA ASN A 8 21.45 -41.55 -51.43
C ASN A 8 20.29 -40.64 -51.80
N LEU A 9 19.50 -41.18 -52.72
CA LEU A 9 18.23 -40.62 -53.23
C LEU A 9 17.18 -40.83 -52.13
N TYR A 10 16.81 -39.75 -51.40
CA TYR A 10 15.65 -39.81 -50.48
C TYR A 10 14.42 -39.45 -51.29
N ILE A 11 13.56 -40.44 -51.46
CA ILE A 11 12.19 -40.31 -51.95
C ILE A 11 11.42 -39.54 -50.87
N PHE A 12 11.09 -38.28 -51.18
CA PHE A 12 10.20 -37.48 -50.36
C PHE A 12 8.77 -37.93 -50.63
N LEU A 13 8.26 -38.84 -49.77
CA LEU A 13 6.83 -39.15 -49.69
C LEU A 13 6.12 -37.94 -49.08
N ILE A 14 5.50 -37.11 -49.93
CA ILE A 14 4.61 -36.03 -49.52
C ILE A 14 3.33 -36.68 -49.00
N PHE A 15 3.24 -36.87 -47.69
CA PHE A 15 1.96 -37.04 -47.02
C PHE A 15 1.24 -35.69 -47.00
N LEU A 16 0.37 -35.48 -47.94
CA LEU A 16 -0.70 -34.47 -47.83
C LEU A 16 -1.67 -34.96 -46.74
N PRO A 17 -1.78 -34.24 -45.61
CA PRO A 17 -2.90 -34.50 -44.71
C PRO A 17 -4.17 -33.98 -45.43
N PHE A 18 -4.98 -34.90 -45.88
CA PHE A 18 -6.37 -34.58 -46.19
C PHE A 18 -7.00 -34.04 -44.90
N PHE A 19 -6.99 -32.73 -44.70
CA PHE A 19 -7.89 -32.07 -43.78
C PHE A 19 -9.31 -32.27 -44.34
N LEU A 20 -9.96 -33.33 -43.88
CA LEU A 20 -11.39 -33.40 -43.87
C LEU A 20 -11.89 -32.26 -42.96
N LYS A 21 -12.03 -31.06 -43.54
CA LYS A 21 -12.84 -30.01 -42.94
C LYS A 21 -14.24 -30.61 -42.82
N SER A 22 -14.61 -31.08 -41.63
CA SER A 22 -16.00 -31.30 -41.25
C SER A 22 -16.71 -29.98 -41.53
N GLN A 23 -17.51 -29.99 -42.59
CA GLN A 23 -18.26 -28.81 -43.01
C GLN A 23 -19.43 -28.63 -42.05
N GLN A 24 -19.20 -27.94 -40.94
CA GLN A 24 -20.23 -27.61 -39.97
C GLN A 24 -21.29 -26.72 -40.64
N LYS A 25 -22.56 -27.09 -40.47
CA LYS A 25 -23.69 -26.25 -40.85
C LYS A 25 -23.60 -24.94 -40.08
N GLN A 26 -23.56 -23.81 -40.78
CA GLN A 26 -23.55 -22.49 -40.16
C GLN A 26 -24.95 -21.90 -40.14
N PHE A 27 -25.29 -21.21 -39.06
CA PHE A 27 -26.54 -20.47 -38.93
C PHE A 27 -26.23 -18.97 -38.91
N ILE A 28 -26.80 -18.22 -39.85
CA ILE A 28 -26.69 -16.77 -39.93
C ILE A 28 -28.02 -16.18 -39.49
N LEU A 29 -28.00 -15.48 -38.37
CA LEU A 29 -29.14 -14.75 -37.82
C LEU A 29 -29.06 -13.29 -38.29
N ILE A 30 -30.08 -12.82 -38.98
CA ILE A 30 -30.13 -11.45 -39.52
C ILE A 30 -31.29 -10.71 -38.84
N ASP A 31 -30.92 -9.64 -38.14
CA ASP A 31 -31.89 -8.74 -37.53
C ASP A 31 -32.56 -7.89 -38.61
N ALA A 32 -33.85 -8.00 -38.76
CA ALA A 32 -34.61 -7.29 -39.80
C ALA A 32 -34.57 -5.78 -39.68
N GLN A 33 -34.46 -5.24 -38.43
CA GLN A 33 -34.44 -3.82 -38.16
C GLN A 33 -33.04 -3.21 -38.39
N THR A 34 -32.00 -3.85 -37.84
CA THR A 34 -30.62 -3.30 -37.87
C THR A 34 -29.78 -3.84 -39.01
N LYS A 35 -30.23 -4.86 -39.72
CA LYS A 35 -29.50 -5.60 -40.78
C LYS A 35 -28.17 -6.22 -40.29
N LYS A 36 -27.98 -6.34 -38.98
CA LYS A 36 -26.79 -6.99 -38.41
C LYS A 36 -26.89 -8.51 -38.57
N GLU A 37 -25.78 -9.09 -38.98
CA GLU A 37 -25.62 -10.54 -39.11
C GLU A 37 -24.85 -11.13 -37.94
N LEU A 38 -25.31 -12.26 -37.44
CA LEU A 38 -24.70 -13.02 -36.36
C LEU A 38 -24.54 -14.47 -36.79
N VAL A 39 -23.28 -14.92 -36.87
CA VAL A 39 -22.99 -16.31 -37.25
C VAL A 39 -22.97 -17.20 -36.02
N LYS A 40 -23.71 -18.30 -36.04
CA LYS A 40 -23.77 -19.33 -35.02
C LYS A 40 -23.29 -20.67 -35.57
N LYS A 41 -22.59 -21.44 -34.73
CA LYS A 41 -21.94 -22.69 -35.14
C LYS A 41 -22.90 -23.83 -35.39
N ASP A 42 -24.07 -23.80 -34.73
CA ASP A 42 -25.07 -24.86 -34.76
C ASP A 42 -26.49 -24.32 -34.48
N SER A 43 -27.50 -25.13 -34.71
CA SER A 43 -28.90 -24.78 -34.49
C SER A 43 -29.21 -24.47 -33.02
N LEU A 44 -28.58 -25.20 -32.09
CA LEU A 44 -28.80 -25.00 -30.65
C LEU A 44 -28.34 -23.63 -30.22
N SER A 45 -27.17 -23.16 -30.69
CA SER A 45 -26.65 -21.83 -30.42
C SER A 45 -27.52 -20.74 -31.05
N ALA A 46 -28.12 -20.97 -32.21
CA ALA A 46 -29.06 -20.05 -32.86
C ALA A 46 -30.36 -19.92 -32.05
N VAL A 47 -30.95 -21.04 -31.64
CA VAL A 47 -32.17 -21.06 -30.80
C VAL A 47 -31.88 -20.40 -29.44
N LYS A 48 -30.80 -20.75 -28.76
CA LYS A 48 -30.42 -20.13 -27.49
C LYS A 48 -30.25 -18.62 -27.60
N PHE A 49 -29.75 -18.12 -28.73
CA PHE A 49 -29.68 -16.69 -28.94
C PHE A 49 -31.05 -16.03 -29.05
N LEU A 50 -31.97 -16.63 -29.85
CA LEU A 50 -33.33 -16.12 -29.98
C LEU A 50 -34.09 -16.14 -28.63
N ASP A 51 -33.93 -17.21 -27.86
CA ASP A 51 -34.51 -17.32 -26.52
C ASP A 51 -33.92 -16.24 -25.57
N SER A 52 -32.66 -15.93 -25.72
CA SER A 52 -32.02 -14.90 -24.90
C SER A 52 -32.53 -13.48 -25.14
N LEU A 53 -33.20 -13.24 -26.26
CA LEU A 53 -33.83 -11.94 -26.53
C LEU A 53 -34.98 -11.66 -25.57
N ALA A 54 -35.72 -12.67 -25.13
CA ALA A 54 -36.75 -12.53 -24.11
C ALA A 54 -36.13 -12.16 -22.74
N GLU A 55 -34.96 -12.71 -22.41
CA GLU A 55 -34.20 -12.32 -21.20
C GLU A 55 -33.71 -10.87 -21.27
N ASN A 56 -33.54 -10.31 -22.47
CA ASN A 56 -33.18 -8.93 -22.76
C ASN A 56 -34.42 -8.04 -23.04
N ASN A 57 -35.59 -8.41 -22.54
CA ASN A 57 -36.85 -7.67 -22.58
C ASN A 57 -37.49 -7.53 -23.97
N TYR A 58 -37.10 -8.37 -24.94
CA TYR A 58 -37.74 -8.48 -26.25
C TYR A 58 -38.72 -9.68 -26.26
N TYR A 59 -39.92 -9.50 -25.72
CA TYR A 59 -40.86 -10.59 -25.51
C TYR A 59 -41.63 -11.05 -26.78
N PHE A 60 -41.55 -10.26 -27.85
CA PHE A 60 -42.31 -10.50 -29.09
C PHE A 60 -41.41 -10.68 -30.30
N THR A 61 -40.28 -11.32 -30.12
CA THR A 61 -39.38 -11.67 -31.22
C THR A 61 -40.08 -12.61 -32.20
N LYS A 62 -40.07 -12.29 -33.51
CA LYS A 62 -40.66 -13.07 -34.58
C LYS A 62 -39.62 -13.51 -35.59
N ILE A 63 -39.66 -14.76 -36.00
CA ILE A 63 -38.89 -15.23 -37.14
C ILE A 63 -39.71 -14.87 -38.38
N LEU A 64 -39.10 -14.04 -39.26
CA LEU A 64 -39.76 -13.56 -40.47
C LEU A 64 -39.50 -14.48 -41.66
N ASN A 65 -38.28 -14.99 -41.81
CA ASN A 65 -37.91 -15.89 -42.92
C ASN A 65 -36.81 -16.86 -42.48
N VAL A 66 -36.83 -18.06 -43.07
CA VAL A 66 -35.77 -19.07 -42.89
C VAL A 66 -35.40 -19.62 -44.27
N GLU A 67 -34.23 -19.28 -44.74
CA GLU A 67 -33.69 -19.76 -46.02
C GLU A 67 -32.56 -20.75 -45.77
N LYS A 68 -32.64 -21.89 -46.45
CA LYS A 68 -31.59 -22.92 -46.43
C LYS A 68 -30.88 -22.88 -47.79
N VAL A 69 -29.61 -22.44 -47.76
CA VAL A 69 -28.77 -22.42 -48.96
C VAL A 69 -27.57 -23.35 -48.69
N GLU A 70 -27.58 -24.49 -49.38
CA GLU A 70 -26.59 -25.56 -49.24
C GLU A 70 -26.25 -25.93 -47.77
N LYS A 71 -25.21 -25.36 -47.20
CA LYS A 71 -24.68 -25.65 -45.86
C LYS A 71 -24.96 -24.52 -44.85
N THR A 72 -25.63 -23.46 -45.28
CA THR A 72 -25.92 -22.29 -44.45
C THR A 72 -27.43 -22.15 -44.29
N THR A 73 -27.88 -21.94 -43.05
CA THR A 73 -29.27 -21.58 -42.76
C THR A 73 -29.32 -20.12 -42.37
N LYS A 74 -29.97 -19.29 -43.17
CA LYS A 74 -30.22 -17.88 -42.86
C LYS A 74 -31.57 -17.75 -42.19
N ILE A 75 -31.59 -17.10 -41.01
CA ILE A 75 -32.80 -16.83 -40.24
C ILE A 75 -32.93 -15.32 -40.09
N VAL A 76 -33.91 -14.76 -40.74
CA VAL A 76 -34.26 -13.34 -40.59
C VAL A 76 -35.27 -13.23 -39.46
N PHE A 77 -34.97 -12.42 -38.46
CA PHE A 77 -35.85 -12.24 -37.31
C PHE A 77 -36.06 -10.76 -37.01
N ASP A 78 -37.21 -10.43 -36.44
CA ASP A 78 -37.53 -9.13 -35.87
C ASP A 78 -37.52 -9.25 -34.36
N LYS A 79 -36.68 -8.42 -33.68
CA LYS A 79 -36.63 -8.39 -32.21
C LYS A 79 -37.93 -7.91 -31.58
N GLY A 80 -38.69 -7.08 -32.31
CA GLY A 80 -39.82 -6.37 -31.76
C GLY A 80 -39.40 -5.20 -30.83
N LYS A 81 -40.35 -4.72 -30.05
CA LYS A 81 -40.15 -3.62 -29.08
C LYS A 81 -39.41 -4.13 -27.83
N ASN A 82 -38.47 -3.32 -27.35
CA ASN A 82 -37.87 -3.55 -26.02
C ASN A 82 -38.77 -2.95 -24.93
N PHE A 83 -39.04 -3.72 -23.88
CA PHE A 83 -39.90 -3.32 -22.77
C PHE A 83 -39.08 -3.19 -21.50
N ASN A 84 -38.45 -2.04 -21.32
CA ASN A 84 -37.63 -1.78 -20.14
C ASN A 84 -38.44 -1.30 -18.92
N GLU A 85 -39.66 -0.77 -19.13
CA GLU A 85 -40.63 -0.49 -18.06
C GLU A 85 -41.50 -1.70 -17.81
N ALA A 86 -41.68 -2.09 -16.55
CA ALA A 86 -42.50 -3.27 -16.22
C ALA A 86 -43.07 -3.22 -14.79
N LYS A 87 -44.22 -3.87 -14.61
CA LYS A 87 -44.68 -4.36 -13.31
C LYS A 87 -44.02 -5.68 -13.01
N VAL A 88 -43.26 -5.75 -11.94
CA VAL A 88 -42.45 -6.91 -11.58
C VAL A 88 -43.06 -7.62 -10.38
N LYS A 89 -43.35 -8.90 -10.55
CA LYS A 89 -43.76 -9.79 -9.48
C LYS A 89 -42.57 -10.61 -9.02
N PHE A 90 -42.36 -10.69 -7.71
CA PHE A 90 -41.36 -11.52 -7.08
C PHE A 90 -41.97 -12.78 -6.45
N SER A 91 -41.21 -13.86 -6.43
CA SER A 91 -41.50 -14.97 -5.53
C SER A 91 -41.45 -14.53 -4.09
N SER A 92 -42.16 -15.19 -3.17
CA SER A 92 -42.18 -14.86 -1.75
C SER A 92 -40.78 -14.85 -1.14
N GLU A 93 -39.93 -15.79 -1.55
CA GLU A 93 -38.53 -15.87 -1.12
C GLU A 93 -37.69 -14.68 -1.60
N THR A 94 -37.83 -14.28 -2.86
CA THR A 94 -37.14 -13.15 -3.44
C THR A 94 -37.58 -11.83 -2.81
N ALA A 95 -38.89 -11.66 -2.60
CA ALA A 95 -39.42 -10.46 -1.95
C ALA A 95 -38.88 -10.29 -0.52
N LEU A 96 -38.81 -11.38 0.25
CA LEU A 96 -38.26 -11.41 1.59
C LEU A 96 -36.76 -11.07 1.58
N PHE A 97 -35.99 -11.68 0.69
CA PHE A 97 -34.54 -11.42 0.56
C PHE A 97 -34.24 -9.96 0.20
N LEU A 98 -35.02 -9.39 -0.73
CA LEU A 98 -34.87 -8.01 -1.17
C LEU A 98 -35.46 -7.00 -0.19
N LYS A 99 -36.21 -7.45 0.82
CA LYS A 99 -37.00 -6.61 1.73
C LYS A 99 -37.94 -5.69 0.95
N SER A 100 -38.57 -6.22 -0.08
CA SER A 100 -39.43 -5.49 -1.02
C SER A 100 -40.85 -6.04 -0.98
N LYS A 101 -41.81 -5.31 -1.58
CA LYS A 101 -43.17 -5.79 -1.83
C LYS A 101 -43.13 -6.92 -2.86
N SER A 102 -44.12 -7.80 -2.83
CA SER A 102 -44.27 -8.91 -3.82
C SER A 102 -44.48 -8.41 -5.25
N GLU A 103 -44.98 -7.19 -5.42
CA GLU A 103 -45.11 -6.53 -6.72
C GLU A 103 -44.58 -5.09 -6.62
N ILE A 104 -43.79 -4.68 -7.62
CA ILE A 104 -43.24 -3.32 -7.76
C ILE A 104 -43.32 -2.86 -9.23
N PHE A 105 -43.38 -1.56 -9.45
CA PHE A 105 -43.20 -0.96 -10.77
C PHE A 105 -41.74 -0.49 -10.92
N THR A 106 -41.14 -0.77 -12.07
CA THR A 106 -39.80 -0.27 -12.41
C THR A 106 -39.82 0.43 -13.76
N LYS A 107 -39.10 1.55 -13.86
CA LYS A 107 -38.83 2.24 -15.13
C LYS A 107 -37.62 1.67 -15.86
N ASN A 108 -36.81 0.85 -15.19
CA ASN A 108 -35.64 0.23 -15.76
C ASN A 108 -35.46 -1.19 -15.23
N LEU A 109 -36.01 -2.15 -16.00
CA LEU A 109 -35.99 -3.55 -15.65
C LEU A 109 -34.59 -4.15 -15.67
N ASP A 110 -33.71 -3.69 -16.58
CA ASP A 110 -32.32 -4.16 -16.64
C ASP A 110 -31.51 -3.73 -15.43
N SER A 111 -31.64 -2.47 -15.01
CA SER A 111 -31.01 -1.99 -13.77
C SER A 111 -31.52 -2.76 -12.55
N LEU A 112 -32.80 -3.06 -12.49
CA LEU A 112 -33.37 -3.87 -11.41
C LEU A 112 -32.77 -5.28 -11.39
N LYS A 113 -32.70 -5.95 -12.55
CA LYS A 113 -32.07 -7.28 -12.66
C LYS A 113 -30.59 -7.27 -12.24
N GLN A 114 -29.83 -6.25 -12.67
CA GLN A 114 -28.44 -6.10 -12.27
C GLN A 114 -28.31 -5.90 -10.76
N ASN A 115 -29.12 -5.04 -10.15
CA ASN A 115 -29.10 -4.80 -8.72
C ASN A 115 -29.44 -6.08 -7.91
N ILE A 116 -30.40 -6.86 -8.40
CA ILE A 116 -30.75 -8.14 -7.78
C ILE A 116 -29.57 -9.12 -7.89
N ASN A 117 -29.01 -9.26 -9.09
CA ASN A 117 -27.84 -10.11 -9.32
C ASN A 117 -26.69 -9.74 -8.39
N GLN A 118 -26.36 -8.44 -8.30
CA GLN A 118 -25.29 -7.95 -7.44
C GLN A 118 -25.53 -8.26 -5.96
N ARG A 119 -26.78 -8.10 -5.47
CA ARG A 119 -27.10 -8.45 -4.07
C ARG A 119 -26.87 -9.94 -3.78
N TYR A 120 -27.29 -10.83 -4.68
CA TYR A 120 -27.04 -12.27 -4.53
C TYR A 120 -25.55 -12.61 -4.63
N THR A 121 -24.82 -11.96 -5.53
CA THR A 121 -23.35 -12.12 -5.62
C THR A 121 -22.67 -11.70 -4.33
N ASN A 122 -23.08 -10.58 -3.74
CA ASN A 122 -22.51 -10.09 -2.47
C ASN A 122 -22.83 -11.01 -1.27
N GLU A 123 -23.86 -11.84 -1.38
CA GLU A 123 -24.16 -12.89 -0.38
C GLU A 123 -23.41 -14.21 -0.65
N GLY A 124 -22.61 -14.26 -1.72
CA GLY A 124 -21.77 -15.40 -2.08
C GLY A 124 -22.36 -16.30 -3.17
N PHE A 125 -23.48 -15.95 -3.76
CA PHE A 125 -24.08 -16.72 -4.85
C PHE A 125 -23.52 -16.27 -6.21
N ALA A 126 -22.23 -16.55 -6.46
CA ALA A 126 -21.49 -16.10 -7.64
C ALA A 126 -22.09 -16.57 -8.98
N PHE A 127 -22.84 -17.68 -8.99
CA PHE A 127 -23.45 -18.26 -10.18
C PHE A 127 -24.97 -18.04 -10.23
N ASN A 128 -25.47 -17.08 -9.48
CA ASN A 128 -26.88 -16.76 -9.52
C ASN A 128 -27.31 -16.29 -10.92
N ARG A 129 -28.54 -16.59 -11.26
CA ARG A 129 -29.16 -16.18 -12.55
C ARG A 129 -30.53 -15.60 -12.27
N VAL A 130 -30.72 -14.37 -12.70
CA VAL A 130 -32.00 -13.67 -12.65
C VAL A 130 -32.68 -13.89 -13.98
N LYS A 131 -33.85 -14.59 -13.97
CA LYS A 131 -34.67 -14.84 -15.14
C LYS A 131 -35.95 -14.04 -15.06
N THR A 132 -36.40 -13.53 -16.20
CA THR A 132 -37.69 -12.86 -16.34
C THR A 132 -38.63 -13.71 -17.19
N GLN A 133 -39.87 -13.85 -16.72
CA GLN A 133 -40.95 -14.47 -17.47
C GLN A 133 -42.02 -13.42 -17.72
N PHE A 134 -42.40 -13.24 -18.97
CA PHE A 134 -43.54 -12.39 -19.35
C PHE A 134 -44.84 -13.02 -18.95
N LEU A 135 -45.71 -12.31 -18.24
CA LEU A 135 -47.01 -12.77 -17.76
C LEU A 135 -48.18 -12.18 -18.55
N GLY A 136 -48.00 -11.03 -19.22
CA GLY A 136 -49.05 -10.31 -19.92
C GLY A 136 -48.91 -8.81 -19.81
N PHE A 137 -49.95 -8.07 -20.15
CA PHE A 137 -50.04 -6.63 -19.98
C PHE A 137 -51.07 -6.24 -18.92
N GLU A 138 -50.79 -5.19 -18.20
CA GLU A 138 -51.71 -4.54 -17.29
C GLU A 138 -51.65 -3.02 -17.54
N ASN A 139 -52.71 -2.45 -18.13
CA ASN A 139 -52.76 -1.05 -18.57
C ASN A 139 -51.59 -0.67 -19.51
N ASP A 140 -51.38 -1.45 -20.57
CA ASP A 140 -50.29 -1.29 -21.56
C ASP A 140 -48.86 -1.42 -21.01
N VAL A 141 -48.69 -1.72 -19.72
CA VAL A 141 -47.41 -2.00 -19.09
C VAL A 141 -47.19 -3.53 -19.01
N PRO A 142 -46.05 -4.06 -19.45
CA PRO A 142 -45.76 -5.47 -19.32
C PRO A 142 -45.67 -5.88 -17.86
N LYS A 143 -46.31 -6.98 -17.52
CA LYS A 143 -46.19 -7.67 -16.24
C LYS A 143 -45.23 -8.85 -16.41
N VAL A 144 -44.15 -8.85 -15.59
CA VAL A 144 -43.11 -9.87 -15.63
C VAL A 144 -42.92 -10.50 -14.25
N GLU A 145 -42.63 -11.77 -14.22
CA GLU A 145 -42.21 -12.46 -13.00
C GLU A 145 -40.68 -12.61 -13.02
N ILE A 146 -40.03 -12.21 -11.91
CA ILE A 146 -38.60 -12.45 -11.70
C ILE A 146 -38.44 -13.70 -10.86
N SER A 147 -37.76 -14.69 -11.42
CA SER A 147 -37.31 -15.89 -10.75
C SER A 147 -35.80 -15.91 -10.66
N ILE A 148 -35.27 -16.42 -9.54
CA ILE A 148 -33.85 -16.44 -9.28
C ILE A 148 -33.36 -17.85 -9.05
N PHE A 149 -32.41 -18.26 -9.86
CA PHE A 149 -31.63 -19.46 -9.62
C PHE A 149 -30.38 -19.06 -8.85
N LYS A 150 -30.30 -19.39 -7.56
CA LYS A 150 -29.22 -18.95 -6.66
C LYS A 150 -27.90 -19.63 -6.97
N GLY A 151 -27.89 -20.92 -7.29
CA GLY A 151 -26.70 -21.76 -7.29
C GLY A 151 -26.17 -22.01 -5.89
N ASP A 152 -24.97 -22.55 -5.79
CA ASP A 152 -24.32 -22.83 -4.52
C ASP A 152 -23.64 -21.60 -3.98
N LYS A 153 -23.69 -21.43 -2.65
CA LYS A 153 -22.96 -20.38 -1.97
C LYS A 153 -21.47 -20.67 -2.01
N ARG A 154 -20.68 -19.68 -2.43
CA ARG A 154 -19.24 -19.78 -2.58
C ARG A 154 -18.51 -19.03 -1.47
N VAL A 155 -17.48 -19.67 -0.94
CA VAL A 155 -16.51 -19.08 0.00
C VAL A 155 -15.12 -19.19 -0.59
N ILE A 156 -14.22 -18.35 -0.17
CA ILE A 156 -12.81 -18.41 -0.56
C ILE A 156 -12.19 -19.61 0.14
N ASN A 157 -11.64 -20.58 -0.62
CA ASN A 157 -11.04 -21.79 -0.06
C ASN A 157 -9.52 -21.72 0.04
N GLY A 158 -8.85 -20.87 -0.75
CA GLY A 158 -7.41 -20.75 -0.70
C GLY A 158 -6.84 -19.86 -1.78
N PHE A 159 -5.51 -19.74 -1.76
CA PHE A 159 -4.72 -18.96 -2.71
C PHE A 159 -3.76 -19.85 -3.48
N VAL A 160 -3.61 -19.58 -4.77
CA VAL A 160 -2.62 -20.22 -5.64
C VAL A 160 -1.67 -19.17 -6.14
N LEU A 161 -0.37 -19.34 -5.87
CA LEU A 161 0.65 -18.40 -6.29
C LEU A 161 1.17 -18.72 -7.69
N GLN A 162 1.32 -17.70 -8.52
CA GLN A 162 1.90 -17.76 -9.84
C GLN A 162 2.98 -16.68 -10.02
N GLY A 163 3.85 -16.84 -11.02
CA GLY A 163 4.95 -15.92 -11.27
C GLY A 163 6.02 -16.02 -10.21
N PHE A 164 6.26 -14.95 -9.46
CA PHE A 164 7.22 -14.97 -8.35
C PHE A 164 6.62 -15.65 -7.11
N THR A 165 7.04 -16.88 -6.86
CA THR A 165 6.51 -17.73 -5.76
C THR A 165 7.41 -17.77 -4.52
N LYS A 166 8.62 -17.16 -4.58
CA LYS A 166 9.56 -17.10 -3.45
C LYS A 166 9.13 -16.04 -2.45
N VAL A 167 8.05 -16.29 -1.72
CA VAL A 167 7.49 -15.43 -0.68
C VAL A 167 7.52 -16.14 0.66
N PRO A 168 7.62 -15.41 1.79
CA PRO A 168 7.58 -16.04 3.11
C PRO A 168 6.29 -16.84 3.31
N LYS A 169 6.42 -18.14 3.67
CA LYS A 169 5.26 -19.01 3.90
C LYS A 169 4.27 -18.42 4.92
N ARG A 170 4.81 -17.71 5.93
CA ARG A 170 3.97 -17.10 6.96
C ARG A 170 3.09 -15.97 6.42
N PHE A 171 3.59 -15.21 5.46
CA PHE A 171 2.79 -14.18 4.79
C PHE A 171 1.54 -14.79 4.14
N ILE A 172 1.70 -15.91 3.42
CA ILE A 172 0.57 -16.61 2.79
C ILE A 172 -0.38 -17.16 3.84
N LYS A 173 0.13 -17.81 4.90
CA LYS A 173 -0.72 -18.28 6.01
C LYS A 173 -1.51 -17.15 6.69
N ASN A 174 -0.92 -15.97 6.80
CA ASN A 174 -1.63 -14.81 7.35
C ASN A 174 -2.73 -14.33 6.40
N LEU A 175 -2.49 -14.35 5.10
CA LEU A 175 -3.48 -14.02 4.07
C LEU A 175 -4.62 -15.04 4.08
N GLU A 176 -4.29 -16.33 4.16
CA GLU A 176 -5.28 -17.41 4.29
C GLU A 176 -6.13 -17.25 5.55
N LYS A 177 -5.51 -16.97 6.70
CA LYS A 177 -6.23 -16.73 7.95
C LYS A 177 -7.19 -15.53 7.87
N GLU A 178 -6.84 -14.52 7.08
CA GLU A 178 -7.65 -13.32 6.90
C GLU A 178 -8.85 -13.55 5.98
N PHE A 179 -8.73 -14.37 4.92
CA PHE A 179 -9.71 -14.44 3.85
C PHE A 179 -10.35 -15.81 3.62
N VAL A 180 -9.69 -16.93 3.96
CA VAL A 180 -10.27 -18.26 3.78
C VAL A 180 -11.50 -18.43 4.67
N GLY A 181 -12.55 -19.00 4.11
CA GLY A 181 -13.87 -19.15 4.76
C GLY A 181 -14.78 -17.93 4.64
N LYS A 182 -14.26 -16.77 4.21
CA LYS A 182 -15.11 -15.61 3.92
C LYS A 182 -15.91 -15.82 2.63
N THR A 183 -17.05 -15.16 2.56
CA THR A 183 -17.89 -15.15 1.38
C THR A 183 -17.10 -14.70 0.16
N TYR A 184 -17.24 -15.40 -0.95
CA TYR A 184 -16.73 -14.97 -2.24
C TYR A 184 -17.65 -13.87 -2.77
N ASP A 185 -17.21 -12.64 -2.71
CA ASP A 185 -17.92 -11.44 -3.17
C ASP A 185 -16.92 -10.38 -3.66
N ASP A 186 -17.44 -9.38 -4.35
CA ASP A 186 -16.61 -8.29 -4.90
C ASP A 186 -15.90 -7.50 -3.80
N VAL A 187 -16.54 -7.33 -2.63
CA VAL A 187 -15.96 -6.59 -1.51
C VAL A 187 -14.71 -7.27 -0.98
N ASN A 188 -14.77 -8.60 -0.81
CA ASN A 188 -13.61 -9.36 -0.34
C ASN A 188 -12.52 -9.47 -1.41
N LEU A 189 -12.89 -9.57 -2.69
CA LEU A 189 -11.91 -9.53 -3.79
C LEU A 189 -11.20 -8.18 -3.86
N LEU A 190 -11.92 -7.06 -3.72
CA LEU A 190 -11.33 -5.73 -3.66
C LEU A 190 -10.42 -5.57 -2.45
N LYS A 191 -10.79 -6.11 -1.29
CA LYS A 191 -9.92 -6.11 -0.09
C LYS A 191 -8.64 -6.90 -0.32
N ILE A 192 -8.71 -8.06 -0.96
CA ILE A 192 -7.54 -8.87 -1.33
C ILE A 192 -6.65 -8.05 -2.29
N ASN A 193 -7.22 -7.46 -3.33
CA ASN A 193 -6.49 -6.65 -4.30
C ASN A 193 -5.80 -5.47 -3.61
N SER A 194 -6.53 -4.66 -2.86
CA SER A 194 -6.00 -3.49 -2.13
C SER A 194 -4.93 -3.87 -1.11
N ARG A 195 -5.07 -5.05 -0.48
CA ARG A 195 -4.08 -5.59 0.48
C ARG A 195 -2.74 -5.91 -0.19
N LEU A 196 -2.77 -6.31 -1.46
CA LEU A 196 -1.61 -6.77 -2.21
C LEU A 196 -1.03 -5.70 -3.13
N GLU A 197 -1.85 -4.80 -3.68
CA GLU A 197 -1.45 -3.76 -4.64
C GLU A 197 -0.39 -2.81 -4.07
N ASN A 198 -0.54 -2.43 -2.81
CA ASN A 198 0.39 -1.55 -2.10
C ASN A 198 1.46 -2.30 -1.31
N HIS A 199 1.69 -3.60 -1.60
CA HIS A 199 2.71 -4.36 -0.91
C HIS A 199 4.12 -3.82 -1.23
N PRO A 200 5.01 -3.62 -0.22
CA PRO A 200 6.32 -2.99 -0.45
C PRO A 200 7.27 -3.85 -1.29
N PHE A 201 7.10 -5.17 -1.31
CA PHE A 201 8.04 -6.12 -1.92
C PHE A 201 7.49 -6.87 -3.13
N LEU A 202 6.17 -6.85 -3.31
CA LEU A 202 5.46 -7.58 -4.37
C LEU A 202 4.65 -6.61 -5.21
N MET A 203 4.51 -6.94 -6.49
CA MET A 203 3.61 -6.29 -7.41
C MET A 203 2.68 -7.35 -7.99
N LEU A 204 1.38 -7.07 -8.02
CA LEU A 204 0.42 -7.88 -8.76
C LEU A 204 0.60 -7.60 -10.25
N GLU A 205 0.89 -8.63 -11.03
CA GLU A 205 0.95 -8.55 -12.50
C GLU A 205 -0.46 -8.45 -13.11
N LYS A 206 -1.42 -9.10 -12.46
CA LYS A 206 -2.83 -9.12 -12.84
C LYS A 206 -3.69 -9.00 -11.59
N THR A 207 -4.88 -8.44 -11.75
CA THR A 207 -5.90 -8.51 -10.69
C THR A 207 -6.13 -9.96 -10.29
N PRO A 208 -6.43 -10.24 -9.00
CA PRO A 208 -6.69 -11.59 -8.53
C PRO A 208 -7.72 -12.31 -9.40
N GLN A 209 -7.35 -13.46 -9.94
CA GLN A 209 -8.20 -14.28 -10.79
C GLN A 209 -8.80 -15.42 -9.97
N THR A 210 -10.00 -15.86 -10.33
CA THR A 210 -10.68 -16.93 -9.58
C THR A 210 -10.89 -18.16 -10.43
N LEU A 211 -10.50 -19.31 -9.89
CA LEU A 211 -10.86 -20.61 -10.44
C LEU A 211 -11.95 -21.26 -9.56
N PHE A 212 -13.07 -21.55 -10.18
CA PHE A 212 -14.12 -22.32 -9.57
C PHE A 212 -14.01 -23.78 -9.99
N THR A 213 -13.93 -24.65 -9.03
CA THR A 213 -14.16 -26.09 -9.20
C THR A 213 -15.53 -26.45 -8.64
N LYS A 214 -15.93 -27.73 -8.72
CA LYS A 214 -17.20 -28.18 -8.16
C LYS A 214 -17.35 -27.79 -6.68
N ASP A 215 -16.28 -28.00 -5.88
CA ASP A 215 -16.33 -27.90 -4.43
C ASP A 215 -15.38 -26.83 -3.86
N SER A 216 -14.69 -26.04 -4.71
CA SER A 216 -13.67 -25.10 -4.26
C SER A 216 -13.65 -23.82 -5.09
N THR A 217 -13.29 -22.73 -4.43
CA THR A 217 -13.04 -21.41 -5.02
C THR A 217 -11.63 -20.98 -4.67
N GLN A 218 -10.71 -21.03 -5.64
CA GLN A 218 -9.31 -20.70 -5.47
C GLN A 218 -9.00 -19.34 -6.09
N ILE A 219 -8.31 -18.49 -5.35
CA ILE A 219 -7.86 -17.17 -5.82
C ILE A 219 -6.43 -17.29 -6.31
N TYR A 220 -6.19 -17.01 -7.59
CA TYR A 220 -4.89 -16.99 -8.21
C TYR A 220 -4.26 -15.62 -8.07
N LEU A 221 -3.06 -15.59 -7.49
CA LEU A 221 -2.27 -14.39 -7.26
C LEU A 221 -1.00 -14.46 -8.11
N THR A 222 -0.93 -13.67 -9.18
CA THR A 222 0.24 -13.62 -10.05
C THR A 222 1.15 -12.48 -9.59
N PHE A 223 2.26 -12.83 -8.92
CA PHE A 223 3.21 -11.87 -8.39
C PHE A 223 4.41 -11.66 -9.29
N GLN A 224 4.91 -10.42 -9.27
CA GLN A 224 6.27 -10.07 -9.66
C GLN A 224 7.01 -9.51 -8.45
N LYS A 225 8.33 -9.75 -8.38
CA LYS A 225 9.19 -9.13 -7.37
C LYS A 225 9.35 -7.65 -7.68
N LYS A 226 9.00 -6.79 -6.74
CA LYS A 226 9.16 -5.35 -6.89
C LYS A 226 10.64 -4.99 -6.83
N LYS A 227 11.14 -4.31 -7.86
CA LYS A 227 12.50 -3.77 -7.87
C LYS A 227 12.50 -2.47 -7.07
N SER A 228 12.93 -2.53 -5.82
CA SER A 228 12.89 -1.42 -4.86
C SER A 228 14.22 -1.17 -4.15
N ASN A 229 15.30 -1.81 -4.61
CA ASN A 229 16.64 -1.49 -4.14
C ASN A 229 17.07 -0.17 -4.74
N ASN A 230 17.60 0.74 -3.92
CA ASN A 230 18.21 1.96 -4.40
C ASN A 230 19.55 2.20 -3.72
N PHE A 231 20.41 2.87 -4.45
CA PHE A 231 21.67 3.39 -3.98
C PHE A 231 21.79 4.81 -4.53
N ASP A 232 21.99 5.77 -3.66
CA ASP A 232 22.29 7.14 -4.02
C ASP A 232 23.40 7.69 -3.11
N GLY A 233 24.06 8.73 -3.57
CA GLY A 233 25.09 9.36 -2.80
C GLY A 233 25.69 10.59 -3.50
N ILE A 234 26.15 11.51 -2.69
CA ILE A 234 26.86 12.71 -3.13
C ILE A 234 28.15 12.80 -2.34
N ILE A 235 29.26 13.01 -3.03
CA ILE A 235 30.56 13.24 -2.41
C ILE A 235 31.08 14.59 -2.89
N GLY A 236 31.35 15.48 -1.94
CA GLY A 236 31.97 16.78 -2.16
C GLY A 236 33.37 16.85 -1.55
N PHE A 237 34.22 17.63 -2.14
CA PHE A 237 35.58 17.87 -1.67
C PHE A 237 35.79 19.37 -1.45
N GLY A 238 36.41 19.74 -0.35
CA GLY A 238 36.67 21.12 -0.03
C GLY A 238 37.65 21.26 1.14
N ASN A 239 37.92 22.48 1.49
CA ASN A 239 38.69 22.79 2.72
C ASN A 239 37.67 23.12 3.82
N ASN A 240 37.92 22.60 5.03
CA ASN A 240 37.15 23.00 6.21
C ASN A 240 37.63 24.40 6.72
N ASP A 241 36.93 24.92 7.74
CA ASP A 241 37.24 26.22 8.35
C ASP A 241 38.69 26.35 8.84
N LYS A 242 39.36 25.23 9.14
CA LYS A 242 40.79 25.14 9.50
C LYS A 242 41.71 24.98 8.27
N LYS A 243 41.22 25.25 7.05
CA LYS A 243 41.93 25.11 5.77
C LYS A 243 42.52 23.70 5.52
N LYS A 244 42.05 22.69 6.22
CA LYS A 244 42.41 21.28 5.96
C LYS A 244 41.48 20.68 4.93
N PHE A 245 42.02 19.88 4.02
CA PHE A 245 41.25 19.12 3.07
C PHE A 245 40.22 18.25 3.82
N SER A 246 38.98 18.38 3.45
CA SER A 246 37.86 17.62 4.01
C SER A 246 36.97 17.13 2.87
N PHE A 247 36.50 15.91 2.98
CA PHE A 247 35.45 15.47 2.12
C PHE A 247 34.13 15.47 2.91
N THR A 248 33.04 15.79 2.19
CA THR A 248 31.69 15.85 2.71
C THR A 248 30.81 15.00 1.83
N GLY A 249 29.63 14.62 2.27
CA GLY A 249 28.72 13.89 1.45
C GLY A 249 27.76 13.03 2.23
N SER A 250 26.96 12.30 1.47
CA SER A 250 26.03 11.29 2.00
C SER A 250 26.00 10.08 1.09
N ILE A 251 25.77 8.93 1.69
CA ILE A 251 25.51 7.66 1.02
C ILE A 251 24.22 7.10 1.61
N ASN A 252 23.31 6.70 0.74
CA ASN A 252 22.06 6.05 1.11
C ASN A 252 21.92 4.77 0.30
N LEU A 253 21.89 3.62 0.98
CA LEU A 253 21.70 2.31 0.40
C LEU A 253 20.46 1.67 1.03
N ASN A 254 19.49 1.33 0.21
CA ASN A 254 18.30 0.61 0.64
C ASN A 254 18.17 -0.68 -0.16
N LEU A 255 18.25 -1.80 0.54
CA LEU A 255 18.08 -3.13 -0.02
C LEU A 255 16.78 -3.73 0.51
N LYS A 256 15.93 -4.17 -0.39
CA LYS A 256 14.61 -4.72 -0.04
C LYS A 256 14.40 -6.09 -0.66
N ASN A 257 14.05 -7.04 0.20
CA ASN A 257 13.69 -8.39 -0.20
C ASN A 257 14.77 -9.08 -1.07
N VAL A 258 16.04 -8.84 -0.77
CA VAL A 258 17.18 -9.45 -1.48
C VAL A 258 17.18 -10.96 -1.26
N PHE A 259 16.94 -11.40 -0.02
CA PHE A 259 16.90 -12.80 0.41
C PHE A 259 15.51 -13.43 0.31
N ASN A 260 14.50 -12.72 -0.24
CA ASN A 260 13.11 -13.17 -0.38
C ASN A 260 12.40 -13.48 0.95
N SER A 261 12.81 -12.79 2.02
CA SER A 261 12.22 -12.90 3.38
C SER A 261 11.41 -11.66 3.76
N PHE A 262 11.20 -10.74 2.80
CA PHE A 262 10.60 -9.42 3.01
C PHE A 262 11.44 -8.53 3.94
N GLU A 263 12.73 -8.80 3.99
CA GLU A 263 13.67 -8.01 4.76
C GLU A 263 13.95 -6.64 4.10
N THR A 264 14.23 -5.66 4.94
CA THR A 264 14.75 -4.35 4.55
C THR A 264 16.08 -4.11 5.24
N ILE A 265 17.08 -3.67 4.49
CA ILE A 265 18.39 -3.25 5.00
C ILE A 265 18.61 -1.84 4.50
N SER A 266 18.72 -0.89 5.42
CA SER A 266 18.97 0.53 5.12
C SER A 266 20.28 0.94 5.75
N LEU A 267 21.15 1.52 4.96
CA LEU A 267 22.38 2.11 5.42
C LEU A 267 22.40 3.58 4.98
N TYR A 268 22.52 4.46 5.93
CA TYR A 268 22.68 5.88 5.69
C TYR A 268 23.98 6.36 6.35
N TRP A 269 24.81 7.04 5.58
CA TRP A 269 25.99 7.71 6.08
C TRP A 269 26.02 9.15 5.57
N GLN A 270 26.36 10.07 6.47
CA GLN A 270 26.50 11.49 6.13
C GLN A 270 27.69 12.09 6.87
N ARG A 271 28.40 12.97 6.18
CA ARG A 271 29.41 13.83 6.77
C ARG A 271 29.19 15.27 6.31
N ASN A 272 29.05 16.19 7.24
CA ASN A 272 28.86 17.61 6.98
C ASN A 272 30.20 18.39 6.96
N GLN A 273 30.15 19.66 6.54
CA GLN A 273 31.32 20.53 6.46
C GLN A 273 31.96 20.80 7.83
N GLN A 274 31.20 20.81 8.90
CA GLN A 274 31.64 21.01 10.27
C GLN A 274 32.24 19.73 10.90
N SER A 275 32.54 18.72 10.08
CA SER A 275 33.09 17.42 10.50
C SER A 275 32.15 16.55 11.35
N GLY A 276 30.90 16.93 11.49
CA GLY A 276 29.88 16.06 12.07
C GLY A 276 29.60 14.85 11.14
N GLN A 277 29.47 13.68 11.73
CA GLN A 277 29.21 12.45 10.99
C GLN A 277 28.05 11.70 11.62
N ASN A 278 27.21 11.12 10.76
CA ASN A 278 26.16 10.20 11.16
C ASN A 278 26.22 8.95 10.30
N PHE A 279 26.23 7.80 10.93
CA PHE A 279 26.10 6.50 10.31
C PHE A 279 24.90 5.81 10.95
N ASP A 280 23.94 5.37 10.14
CA ASP A 280 22.75 4.65 10.59
C ASP A 280 22.58 3.40 9.76
N LEU A 281 22.54 2.25 10.42
CA LEU A 281 22.28 0.95 9.83
C LEU A 281 21.03 0.37 10.47
N GLN A 282 20.02 0.13 9.67
CA GLN A 282 18.76 -0.48 10.10
C GLN A 282 18.51 -1.74 9.31
N THR A 283 18.10 -2.80 9.98
CA THR A 283 17.59 -4.00 9.34
C THR A 283 16.24 -4.36 9.92
N ASP A 284 15.33 -4.81 9.08
CA ASP A 284 14.02 -5.32 9.49
C ASP A 284 13.72 -6.63 8.77
N ILE A 285 13.47 -7.71 9.53
CA ILE A 285 13.17 -9.04 9.00
C ILE A 285 11.83 -9.49 9.61
N PRO A 286 10.71 -9.36 8.87
CA PRO A 286 9.37 -9.47 9.46
C PRO A 286 8.91 -10.90 9.79
N TYR A 287 9.55 -11.93 9.23
CA TYR A 287 9.12 -13.33 9.35
C TYR A 287 10.27 -14.25 9.71
N LEU A 288 10.89 -14.01 10.87
CA LEU A 288 12.02 -14.78 11.34
C LEU A 288 11.65 -16.29 11.46
N PHE A 289 12.43 -17.17 10.84
CA PHE A 289 12.17 -18.61 10.76
C PHE A 289 10.75 -18.98 10.29
N GLY A 290 10.12 -18.13 9.47
CA GLY A 290 8.75 -18.35 8.95
C GLY A 290 7.67 -18.26 10.02
N SER A 291 7.94 -17.55 11.12
CA SER A 291 6.99 -17.28 12.21
C SER A 291 6.34 -15.89 12.04
N ASN A 292 5.47 -15.49 12.98
CA ASN A 292 4.99 -14.11 13.10
C ASN A 292 5.93 -13.21 13.92
N ILE A 293 7.09 -13.74 14.28
CA ILE A 293 8.13 -12.97 14.97
C ILE A 293 9.01 -12.31 13.92
N GLY A 294 9.24 -11.02 14.07
CA GLY A 294 10.23 -10.28 13.30
C GLY A 294 11.35 -9.80 14.21
N THR A 295 12.44 -9.39 13.59
CA THR A 295 13.57 -8.76 14.26
C THR A 295 13.92 -7.46 13.56
N ASN A 296 14.30 -6.46 14.35
CA ASN A 296 14.84 -5.21 13.88
C ASN A 296 16.18 -4.97 14.58
N LEU A 297 17.20 -4.61 13.83
CA LEU A 297 18.49 -4.19 14.36
C LEU A 297 18.72 -2.76 13.91
N ASN A 298 18.94 -1.87 14.86
CA ASN A 298 19.34 -0.49 14.60
C ASN A 298 20.71 -0.23 15.23
N MET A 299 21.65 0.25 14.43
CA MET A 299 22.97 0.71 14.85
C MET A 299 23.15 2.12 14.35
N ASN A 300 23.40 3.05 15.28
CA ASN A 300 23.66 4.44 14.96
C ASN A 300 24.98 4.87 15.56
N ILE A 301 25.85 5.50 14.75
CA ILE A 301 27.10 6.12 15.19
C ILE A 301 26.98 7.60 14.83
N TYR A 302 26.94 8.41 15.84
CA TYR A 302 26.91 9.87 15.71
C TYR A 302 28.16 10.48 16.28
N ARG A 303 28.82 11.38 15.53
CA ARG A 303 29.93 12.16 15.97
C ARG A 303 29.60 13.65 15.77
N GLN A 304 29.65 14.39 16.87
CA GLN A 304 29.45 15.83 16.84
C GLN A 304 30.84 16.48 16.68
N ASP A 305 31.19 16.91 15.49
CA ASP A 305 32.48 17.52 15.16
C ASP A 305 33.68 16.86 15.90
N SER A 306 34.41 17.61 16.71
CA SER A 306 35.51 17.14 17.58
C SER A 306 35.09 16.99 19.05
N THR A 307 33.81 17.22 19.42
CA THR A 307 33.43 17.33 20.83
C THR A 307 33.09 15.95 21.45
N PHE A 308 32.25 15.16 20.83
CA PHE A 308 31.88 13.82 21.33
C PHE A 308 31.41 12.87 20.23
N ALA A 309 31.40 11.59 20.56
CA ALA A 309 30.82 10.55 19.72
C ALA A 309 29.89 9.61 20.51
N ASN A 310 28.77 9.25 19.93
CA ASN A 310 27.82 8.30 20.49
C ASN A 310 27.70 7.09 19.56
N VAL A 311 27.76 5.90 20.13
CA VAL A 311 27.44 4.63 19.44
C VAL A 311 26.24 4.02 20.11
N LYS A 312 25.18 3.78 19.34
CA LYS A 312 23.92 3.19 19.81
C LYS A 312 23.66 1.90 19.07
N PHE A 313 23.30 0.85 19.80
CA PHE A 313 22.86 -0.42 19.24
C PHE A 313 21.55 -0.86 19.90
N ARG A 314 20.50 -1.09 19.10
CA ARG A 314 19.14 -1.41 19.55
C ARG A 314 18.60 -2.63 18.83
N PRO A 315 18.95 -3.83 19.27
CA PRO A 315 18.33 -5.05 18.76
C PRO A 315 16.91 -5.19 19.31
N ALA A 316 15.97 -5.59 18.46
CA ALA A 316 14.58 -5.77 18.83
C ALA A 316 14.00 -7.09 18.28
N LEU A 317 13.09 -7.68 19.03
CA LEU A 317 12.21 -8.74 18.59
C LEU A 317 10.77 -8.26 18.72
N TYR A 318 9.96 -8.57 17.70
CA TYR A 318 8.56 -8.17 17.72
C TYR A 318 7.64 -9.27 17.19
N PHE A 319 6.37 -9.16 17.55
CA PHE A 319 5.32 -10.06 17.12
C PHE A 319 4.26 -9.28 16.32
N HIS A 320 3.89 -9.80 15.16
CA HIS A 320 2.78 -9.26 14.37
C HIS A 320 1.44 -9.66 14.99
N LEU A 321 0.76 -8.70 15.63
CA LEU A 321 -0.62 -8.88 16.11
C LEU A 321 -1.59 -8.93 14.93
N SER A 322 -1.34 -8.13 13.92
CA SER A 322 -2.08 -8.09 12.67
C SER A 322 -1.15 -7.60 11.53
N SER A 323 -1.69 -7.47 10.33
CA SER A 323 -0.95 -6.87 9.20
C SER A 323 -0.59 -5.40 9.40
N LYS A 324 -1.23 -4.71 10.36
CA LYS A 324 -1.03 -3.30 10.66
C LYS A 324 -0.36 -3.04 12.01
N GLN A 325 -0.25 -4.06 12.86
CA GLN A 325 0.14 -3.89 14.27
C GLN A 325 1.26 -4.83 14.64
N LYS A 326 2.26 -4.30 15.30
CA LYS A 326 3.32 -5.08 15.94
C LYS A 326 3.61 -4.57 17.35
N ILE A 327 3.94 -5.49 18.23
CA ILE A 327 4.42 -5.22 19.59
C ILE A 327 5.74 -5.93 19.79
N GLY A 328 6.68 -5.30 20.48
CA GLY A 328 7.99 -5.90 20.66
C GLY A 328 8.72 -5.42 21.88
N ALA A 329 9.83 -6.10 22.13
CA ALA A 329 10.82 -5.72 23.12
C ALA A 329 12.16 -5.44 22.44
N ARG A 330 12.96 -4.57 23.03
CA ARG A 330 14.28 -4.22 22.51
C ARG A 330 15.33 -4.10 23.60
N GLY A 331 16.57 -4.43 23.25
CA GLY A 331 17.75 -4.04 24.01
C GLY A 331 18.17 -2.63 23.65
N ASN A 332 18.77 -1.92 24.59
CA ASN A 332 19.38 -0.62 24.37
C ASN A 332 20.82 -0.67 24.88
N PHE A 333 21.76 -0.36 24.01
CA PHE A 333 23.19 -0.26 24.33
C PHE A 333 23.69 1.04 23.70
N GLU A 334 24.24 1.91 24.52
CA GLU A 334 24.79 3.20 24.07
C GLU A 334 26.09 3.50 24.80
N ILE A 335 27.11 3.92 24.05
CA ILE A 335 28.37 4.36 24.56
C ILE A 335 28.60 5.77 24.03
N SER A 336 28.97 6.68 24.90
CA SER A 336 29.36 8.03 24.51
C SER A 336 30.74 8.35 25.04
N SER A 337 31.58 8.95 24.18
CA SER A 337 32.91 9.40 24.53
C SER A 337 33.07 10.87 24.16
N VAL A 338 33.55 11.66 25.13
CA VAL A 338 34.00 13.02 24.91
C VAL A 338 35.36 12.97 24.21
N LEU A 339 35.53 13.74 23.15
CA LEU A 339 36.71 13.72 22.29
C LEU A 339 37.61 14.96 22.47
N ASP A 340 37.12 15.98 23.17
CA ASP A 340 37.78 17.22 23.42
C ASP A 340 37.71 17.50 24.93
N ASP A 341 38.87 17.48 25.59
CA ASP A 341 38.99 17.69 27.05
C ASP A 341 38.48 19.06 27.51
N THR A 342 38.34 20.01 26.59
CA THR A 342 37.78 21.34 26.88
C THR A 342 36.25 21.36 26.86
N TYR A 343 35.61 20.30 26.39
CA TYR A 343 34.17 20.18 26.32
C TYR A 343 33.56 19.68 27.64
N THR A 344 33.24 20.60 28.52
CA THR A 344 32.79 20.32 29.90
C THR A 344 31.28 19.97 30.01
N SER A 345 30.50 20.20 28.95
CA SER A 345 29.05 19.96 28.97
C SER A 345 28.65 18.51 28.71
N GLY A 346 29.57 17.65 28.31
CA GLY A 346 29.40 16.22 28.08
C GLY A 346 30.13 15.37 29.12
N GLN A 347 29.77 14.12 29.18
CA GLN A 347 30.40 13.10 30.04
C GLN A 347 30.58 11.81 29.27
N ASP A 348 31.64 11.07 29.56
CA ASP A 348 31.76 9.69 29.08
C ASP A 348 30.75 8.81 29.81
N PHE A 349 29.97 8.11 29.07
CA PHE A 349 29.00 7.19 29.68
C PHE A 349 28.80 5.89 28.87
N SER A 350 28.41 4.85 29.60
CA SER A 350 27.86 3.62 29.01
C SER A 350 26.46 3.39 29.51
N LYS A 351 25.54 3.21 28.60
CA LYS A 351 24.10 3.01 28.88
C LYS A 351 23.64 1.66 28.38
N LYS A 352 22.92 0.94 29.21
CA LYS A 352 22.28 -0.32 28.86
C LYS A 352 20.86 -0.37 29.40
N GLY A 353 20.01 -1.13 28.73
CA GLY A 353 18.62 -1.28 29.19
C GLY A 353 17.76 -2.10 28.27
N ILE A 354 16.51 -2.21 28.67
CA ILE A 354 15.47 -2.92 27.93
C ILE A 354 14.30 -1.96 27.70
N GLY A 355 13.57 -2.19 26.63
CA GLY A 355 12.38 -1.42 26.31
C GLY A 355 11.31 -2.25 25.64
N ALA A 356 10.13 -1.69 25.61
CA ALA A 356 8.99 -2.22 24.86
C ALA A 356 8.50 -1.18 23.87
N PHE A 357 7.90 -1.63 22.78
CA PHE A 357 7.31 -0.75 21.79
C PHE A 357 6.06 -1.35 21.16
N TYR A 358 5.18 -0.48 20.75
CA TYR A 358 4.01 -0.78 19.94
C TYR A 358 4.05 0.08 18.69
N GLU A 359 3.75 -0.50 17.54
CA GLU A 359 3.62 0.21 16.27
C GLU A 359 2.32 -0.22 15.58
N PHE A 360 1.56 0.80 15.17
CA PHE A 360 0.45 0.68 14.24
C PHE A 360 0.79 1.41 12.94
N THR A 361 0.71 0.72 11.81
CA THR A 361 0.98 1.31 10.50
C THR A 361 -0.10 0.89 9.51
N GLU A 362 -0.83 1.87 9.01
CA GLU A 362 -1.77 1.72 7.91
C GLU A 362 -1.22 2.43 6.67
N THR A 363 -1.00 1.68 5.61
CA THR A 363 -0.50 2.22 4.33
C THR A 363 -1.54 3.14 3.70
N SER A 364 -1.10 4.20 3.05
CA SER A 364 -1.99 5.07 2.28
C SER A 364 -2.37 4.44 0.95
N GLU A 365 -3.62 4.64 0.54
CA GLU A 365 -4.09 4.35 -0.82
C GLU A 365 -3.56 5.40 -1.81
N GLU A 366 -3.29 6.62 -1.31
CA GLU A 366 -2.71 7.70 -2.11
C GLU A 366 -1.20 7.50 -2.26
N PRO A 367 -0.68 7.33 -3.49
CA PRO A 367 0.74 7.06 -3.74
C PRO A 367 1.69 8.15 -3.22
N LEU A 368 1.23 9.38 -3.07
CA LEU A 368 2.03 10.51 -2.57
C LEU A 368 2.28 10.45 -1.06
N PHE A 369 1.50 9.68 -0.31
CA PHE A 369 1.63 9.58 1.14
C PHE A 369 2.14 8.21 1.55
N ILE A 370 3.10 8.18 2.49
CA ILE A 370 3.70 6.93 2.96
C ILE A 370 2.70 6.16 3.82
N TYR A 371 2.02 6.86 4.71
CA TYR A 371 1.07 6.28 5.66
C TYR A 371 -0.30 6.95 5.54
N LYS A 372 -1.36 6.19 5.73
CA LYS A 372 -2.66 6.74 6.08
C LYS A 372 -2.69 7.08 7.57
N THR A 373 -2.20 6.14 8.39
CA THR A 373 -2.06 6.33 9.85
C THR A 373 -0.79 5.62 10.31
N LYS A 374 0.03 6.29 11.13
CA LYS A 374 1.16 5.68 11.82
C LYS A 374 1.17 6.12 13.28
N ILE A 375 1.29 5.16 14.18
CA ILE A 375 1.42 5.41 15.62
C ILE A 375 2.59 4.55 16.12
N ILE A 376 3.49 5.15 16.89
CA ILE A 376 4.59 4.47 17.57
C ILE A 376 4.55 4.91 19.04
N ALA A 377 4.59 3.96 19.94
CA ALA A 377 4.76 4.20 21.37
C ALA A 377 5.89 3.34 21.89
N GLU A 378 6.82 3.96 22.60
CA GLU A 378 8.02 3.29 23.12
C GLU A 378 8.26 3.69 24.58
N ALA A 379 8.73 2.74 25.38
CA ALA A 379 9.18 2.95 26.76
C ALA A 379 10.41 2.09 27.02
N ASP A 380 11.47 2.72 27.53
CA ASP A 380 12.74 2.07 27.86
C ASP A 380 13.11 2.32 29.32
N LEU A 381 13.58 1.28 30.00
CA LEU A 381 14.21 1.30 31.30
C LEU A 381 15.72 1.18 31.10
N LEU A 382 16.46 2.18 31.51
CA LEU A 382 17.88 2.35 31.19
C LEU A 382 18.69 2.49 32.48
N SER A 383 19.94 2.07 32.40
CA SER A 383 20.95 2.29 33.43
C SER A 383 22.16 2.92 32.74
N SER A 384 22.54 4.13 33.15
CA SER A 384 23.61 4.92 32.56
C SER A 384 24.75 5.02 33.59
N TYR A 385 25.91 4.46 33.28
CA TYR A 385 27.12 4.57 34.07
C TYR A 385 28.03 5.69 33.52
N TYR A 386 28.29 6.68 34.34
CA TYR A 386 29.16 7.79 34.00
C TYR A 386 30.58 7.52 34.53
N GLN A 387 31.54 7.43 33.62
CA GLN A 387 32.89 6.99 33.93
C GLN A 387 33.61 7.99 34.87
N ASN A 388 33.50 9.29 34.58
CA ASN A 388 34.20 10.34 35.35
C ASN A 388 33.63 10.55 36.77
N LEU A 389 32.36 10.12 36.98
CA LEU A 389 31.70 10.23 38.27
C LEU A 389 31.69 8.91 39.06
N GLU A 390 32.08 7.82 38.41
CA GLU A 390 31.96 6.44 38.93
C GLU A 390 30.57 6.13 39.50
N LYS A 391 29.53 6.70 38.87
CA LYS A 391 28.12 6.57 39.31
C LYS A 391 27.25 6.02 38.23
N THR A 392 26.23 5.25 38.68
CA THR A 392 25.18 4.73 37.82
C THR A 392 23.87 5.44 38.15
N PHE A 393 23.22 5.95 37.12
CA PHE A 393 21.90 6.56 37.21
C PHE A 393 20.86 5.72 36.49
N LYS A 394 19.67 5.62 37.08
CA LYS A 394 18.50 5.02 36.44
C LYS A 394 17.82 6.06 35.59
N GLN A 395 17.47 5.66 34.41
CA GLN A 395 16.81 6.54 33.45
C GLN A 395 15.62 5.85 32.82
N ASN A 396 14.58 6.62 32.50
CA ASN A 396 13.41 6.19 31.75
C ASN A 396 13.33 7.04 30.47
N ARG A 397 13.17 6.38 29.34
CA ARG A 397 12.99 7.07 28.06
C ARG A 397 11.64 6.70 27.48
N TYR A 398 10.88 7.71 27.09
CA TYR A 398 9.58 7.57 26.46
C TYR A 398 9.62 8.24 25.09
N PHE A 399 8.91 7.63 24.14
CA PHE A 399 8.72 8.20 22.81
C PHE A 399 7.30 7.90 22.33
N LEU A 400 6.64 8.91 21.78
CA LEU A 400 5.33 8.81 21.17
C LEU A 400 5.33 9.54 19.83
N PHE A 401 4.87 8.88 18.80
CA PHE A 401 4.68 9.45 17.48
C PHE A 401 3.28 9.08 16.98
N ALA A 402 2.57 10.03 16.40
CA ALA A 402 1.29 9.80 15.74
C ALA A 402 1.19 10.69 14.50
N GLU A 403 0.82 10.09 13.38
CA GLU A 403 0.57 10.80 12.12
C GLU A 403 -0.66 10.21 11.44
N ARG A 404 -1.52 11.07 10.90
CA ARG A 404 -2.67 10.65 10.12
C ARG A 404 -2.96 11.62 8.97
N ASN A 405 -3.21 11.04 7.81
CA ASN A 405 -3.69 11.72 6.62
C ASN A 405 -5.21 11.54 6.48
N PHE A 406 -5.94 12.64 6.40
CA PHE A 406 -7.38 12.69 6.22
C PHE A 406 -7.68 13.18 4.80
N HIS A 407 -8.40 12.38 4.03
CA HIS A 407 -8.96 12.81 2.76
C HIS A 407 -10.23 13.63 3.02
N LEU A 408 -10.29 14.84 2.52
CA LEU A 408 -11.48 15.70 2.65
C LEU A 408 -12.43 15.49 1.48
N LYS A 409 -12.05 15.98 0.29
CA LYS A 409 -12.84 15.87 -0.93
C LYS A 409 -11.93 16.15 -2.14
N GLY A 410 -12.06 15.37 -3.21
CA GLY A 410 -11.25 15.56 -4.42
C GLY A 410 -9.76 15.50 -4.12
N ASN A 411 -9.03 16.56 -4.45
CA ASN A 411 -7.58 16.65 -4.31
C ASN A 411 -7.11 17.22 -2.96
N HIS A 412 -8.01 17.37 -1.98
CA HIS A 412 -7.74 18.05 -0.72
C HIS A 412 -7.52 17.07 0.42
N TYR A 413 -6.44 17.24 1.16
CA TYR A 413 -6.07 16.40 2.29
C TYR A 413 -5.62 17.25 3.48
N PHE A 414 -5.79 16.71 4.68
CA PHE A 414 -5.16 17.20 5.90
C PHE A 414 -4.25 16.13 6.47
N ASN A 415 -3.05 16.54 6.87
CA ASN A 415 -2.16 15.73 7.68
C ASN A 415 -2.08 16.31 9.09
N VAL A 416 -2.18 15.46 10.08
CA VAL A 416 -1.95 15.80 11.49
C VAL A 416 -0.82 14.94 12.00
N LYS A 417 0.22 15.58 12.55
CA LYS A 417 1.40 14.91 13.12
C LYS A 417 1.62 15.40 14.55
N ALA A 418 1.92 14.48 15.46
CA ALA A 418 2.36 14.78 16.82
C ALA A 418 3.52 13.86 17.18
N GLU A 419 4.49 14.41 17.91
CA GLU A 419 5.64 13.68 18.38
C GLU A 419 6.09 14.22 19.74
N SER A 420 6.46 13.31 20.65
CA SER A 420 6.97 13.66 21.98
C SER A 420 8.01 12.66 22.40
N ALA A 421 9.06 13.14 23.06
CA ALA A 421 9.99 12.27 23.77
C ALA A 421 10.40 12.90 25.10
N MET A 422 10.73 12.02 26.05
CA MET A 422 11.21 12.40 27.38
C MET A 422 12.30 11.44 27.82
N LEU A 423 13.37 11.99 28.34
CA LEU A 423 14.39 11.27 29.10
C LEU A 423 14.30 11.75 30.56
N ASP A 424 13.84 10.89 31.44
CA ASP A 424 13.79 11.10 32.87
C ASP A 424 14.98 10.41 33.53
N SER A 425 15.61 11.01 34.55
CA SER A 425 16.81 10.50 35.20
C SER A 425 16.79 10.84 36.68
N ASP A 426 17.27 9.93 37.52
CA ASP A 426 17.53 10.19 38.93
C ASP A 426 18.84 10.96 39.18
N GLY A 427 19.58 11.30 38.12
CA GLY A 427 20.78 12.13 38.11
C GLY A 427 20.75 13.22 37.05
N GLU A 428 21.85 13.97 36.95
CA GLU A 428 21.99 15.01 35.92
C GLU A 428 22.06 14.38 34.51
N ILE A 429 21.35 14.99 33.55
CA ILE A 429 21.40 14.61 32.15
C ILE A 429 22.42 15.52 31.44
N THR A 430 23.38 14.90 30.78
CA THR A 430 24.46 15.63 30.09
C THR A 430 24.09 15.97 28.65
N THR A 431 24.74 16.92 28.04
CA THR A 431 24.39 17.41 26.69
C THR A 431 24.46 16.32 25.63
N ASN A 432 25.40 15.37 25.72
CA ASN A 432 25.54 14.27 24.77
C ASN A 432 24.48 13.16 24.92
N GLU A 433 23.63 13.22 25.95
CA GLU A 433 22.46 12.36 26.12
C GLU A 433 21.15 12.97 25.57
N LEU A 434 21.12 14.31 25.41
CA LEU A 434 19.92 15.03 25.01
C LEU A 434 19.40 14.57 23.63
N PHE A 435 18.10 14.62 23.46
CA PHE A 435 17.49 14.54 22.14
C PHE A 435 17.89 15.74 21.31
N ARG A 436 17.96 15.56 20.01
CA ARG A 436 18.24 16.61 19.04
C ARG A 436 17.09 16.69 18.07
N ILE A 437 16.41 17.81 18.06
CA ILE A 437 15.30 18.10 17.17
C ILE A 437 15.56 19.37 16.38
N GLY A 438 14.74 19.65 15.41
CA GLY A 438 14.89 20.69 14.42
C GLY A 438 15.18 20.09 13.05
N GLY A 439 14.82 20.80 12.00
CA GLY A 439 14.98 20.37 10.62
C GLY A 439 13.72 19.74 10.04
N TYR A 440 13.85 19.30 8.80
CA TYR A 440 12.73 18.84 7.98
C TYR A 440 11.95 17.67 8.60
N ASN A 441 12.64 16.70 9.19
CA ASN A 441 12.04 15.47 9.71
C ASN A 441 11.37 15.63 11.09
N SER A 442 11.62 16.74 11.79
CA SER A 442 11.08 16.99 13.12
C SER A 442 10.35 18.34 13.21
N LEU A 443 10.95 19.36 13.83
CA LEU A 443 10.42 20.70 13.94
C LEU A 443 10.97 21.57 12.80
N ARG A 444 10.16 21.81 11.78
CA ARG A 444 10.54 22.56 10.58
C ARG A 444 10.75 24.06 10.91
N GLY A 445 11.55 24.77 10.12
CA GLY A 445 11.88 26.18 10.37
C GLY A 445 13.05 26.40 11.32
N PHE A 446 13.58 25.33 11.93
CA PHE A 446 14.82 25.35 12.73
C PHE A 446 15.93 24.60 11.99
N ASN A 447 17.20 24.89 12.33
CA ASN A 447 18.32 24.16 11.75
C ASN A 447 18.25 22.68 12.11
N GLU A 448 18.82 21.83 11.25
CA GLU A 448 18.83 20.38 11.46
C GLU A 448 19.54 20.04 12.77
N GLN A 449 18.84 19.27 13.65
CA GLN A 449 19.34 18.80 14.95
C GLN A 449 19.93 19.90 15.88
N SER A 450 19.44 21.12 15.77
CA SER A 450 20.00 22.27 16.50
C SER A 450 19.46 22.49 17.92
N LEU A 451 18.34 21.87 18.23
CA LEU A 451 17.66 22.02 19.53
C LEU A 451 17.95 20.80 20.40
N PHE A 452 18.73 21.01 21.45
CA PHE A 452 19.07 20.00 22.45
C PHE A 452 18.07 20.02 23.59
N THR A 453 17.47 18.87 23.91
CA THR A 453 16.34 18.80 24.86
C THR A 453 16.24 17.43 25.52
N TYR A 454 15.89 17.38 26.81
CA TYR A 454 15.54 16.13 27.48
C TYR A 454 14.05 15.82 27.39
N PHE A 455 13.22 16.84 27.12
CA PHE A 455 11.79 16.71 26.87
C PHE A 455 11.38 17.61 25.72
N TYR A 456 10.68 17.03 24.76
CA TYR A 456 9.95 17.79 23.78
C TYR A 456 8.58 17.19 23.51
N ALA A 457 7.65 18.04 23.12
CA ALA A 457 6.40 17.68 22.53
C ALA A 457 6.08 18.68 21.42
N PHE A 458 5.87 18.22 20.21
CA PHE A 458 5.39 19.07 19.13
C PHE A 458 4.21 18.43 18.41
N GLY A 459 3.33 19.29 17.90
CA GLY A 459 2.21 18.91 17.04
C GLY A 459 2.10 19.87 15.89
N GLY A 460 1.59 19.39 14.79
CA GLY A 460 1.38 20.19 13.60
C GLY A 460 0.22 19.72 12.74
N VAL A 461 -0.28 20.64 11.96
CA VAL A 461 -1.28 20.40 10.94
C VAL A 461 -0.73 20.86 9.59
N GLU A 462 -1.08 20.15 8.55
CA GLU A 462 -0.62 20.43 7.21
C GLU A 462 -1.77 20.21 6.23
N TYR A 463 -2.10 21.25 5.50
CA TYR A 463 -3.05 21.16 4.39
C TYR A 463 -2.27 20.80 3.12
N ARG A 464 -2.73 19.78 2.39
CA ARG A 464 -2.13 19.27 1.17
C ARG A 464 -3.12 19.37 0.02
N TYR A 465 -2.66 19.91 -1.10
CA TYR A 465 -3.42 19.97 -2.34
C TYR A 465 -2.69 19.20 -3.44
N LEU A 466 -3.30 18.11 -3.92
CA LEU A 466 -2.75 17.30 -5.00
C LEU A 466 -2.92 18.03 -6.34
N VAL A 467 -1.81 18.41 -6.93
CA VAL A 467 -1.77 19.02 -8.27
C VAL A 467 -1.91 17.93 -9.35
N SER A 468 -1.35 16.76 -9.06
CA SER A 468 -1.41 15.59 -9.93
C SER A 468 -1.25 14.31 -9.09
N SER A 469 -1.33 13.14 -9.72
CA SER A 469 -1.00 11.86 -9.07
C SER A 469 0.47 11.73 -8.64
N GLN A 470 1.33 12.70 -8.98
CA GLN A 470 2.76 12.67 -8.71
C GLN A 470 3.26 13.88 -7.93
N ALA A 471 2.42 14.88 -7.64
CA ALA A 471 2.86 16.11 -6.98
C ALA A 471 1.77 16.74 -6.13
N PHE A 472 2.16 17.38 -5.02
CA PHE A 472 1.26 18.18 -4.18
C PHE A 472 1.97 19.41 -3.60
N PHE A 473 1.19 20.45 -3.33
CA PHE A 473 1.56 21.58 -2.49
C PHE A 473 1.10 21.35 -1.06
N ASP A 474 1.87 21.84 -0.10
CA ASP A 474 1.48 21.87 1.30
C ASP A 474 1.68 23.24 1.94
N VAL A 475 0.83 23.53 2.92
CA VAL A 475 0.98 24.63 3.87
C VAL A 475 0.83 24.05 5.26
N PHE A 476 1.75 24.36 6.15
CA PHE A 476 1.77 23.77 7.48
C PHE A 476 1.99 24.78 8.60
N GLY A 477 1.55 24.39 9.79
CA GLY A 477 1.87 25.03 11.05
C GLY A 477 2.19 24.01 12.12
N GLN A 478 3.20 24.30 12.95
CA GLN A 478 3.63 23.43 14.06
C GLN A 478 3.81 24.26 15.33
N LEU A 479 3.49 23.66 16.47
CA LEU A 479 3.74 24.18 17.81
C LEU A 479 4.58 23.18 18.59
N ALA A 480 5.53 23.66 19.37
CA ALA A 480 6.39 22.82 20.20
C ALA A 480 6.63 23.40 21.58
N ASN A 481 6.83 22.49 22.53
CA ASN A 481 7.35 22.78 23.86
C ASN A 481 8.62 21.95 24.03
N VAL A 482 9.73 22.60 24.36
CA VAL A 482 11.05 21.99 24.56
C VAL A 482 11.64 22.39 25.90
N ARG A 483 12.29 21.43 26.57
CA ARG A 483 12.96 21.68 27.87
C ARG A 483 14.39 21.22 27.80
N ASN A 484 15.31 22.09 28.15
CA ASN A 484 16.73 21.80 28.20
C ASN A 484 17.21 21.79 29.68
N SER A 485 17.77 20.65 30.12
CA SER A 485 18.25 20.47 31.49
C SER A 485 19.51 21.29 31.78
N THR A 486 20.44 21.32 30.81
CA THR A 486 21.72 22.03 30.94
C THR A 486 21.52 23.54 31.03
N LEU A 487 20.62 24.09 30.21
CA LEU A 487 20.29 25.52 30.22
C LEU A 487 19.16 25.87 31.20
N LYS A 488 18.52 24.88 31.81
CA LYS A 488 17.34 25.02 32.71
C LYS A 488 16.23 25.88 32.09
N THR A 489 16.05 25.78 30.79
CA THR A 489 15.08 26.57 30.01
C THR A 489 13.90 25.73 29.57
N THR A 490 12.74 26.41 29.46
CA THR A 490 11.56 25.88 28.80
C THR A 490 11.16 26.87 27.70
N SER A 491 11.22 26.42 26.46
CA SER A 491 10.88 27.24 25.29
C SER A 491 9.61 26.73 24.62
N LYS A 492 8.70 27.65 24.32
CA LYS A 492 7.54 27.43 23.47
C LYS A 492 7.87 27.94 22.07
N LEU A 493 7.81 27.07 21.10
CA LEU A 493 8.21 27.33 19.73
C LEU A 493 7.02 27.21 18.79
N TYR A 494 7.03 27.99 17.73
CA TYR A 494 6.11 27.83 16.61
C TYR A 494 6.86 27.82 15.30
N SER A 495 6.32 27.16 14.31
CA SER A 495 6.83 27.24 12.94
C SER A 495 5.70 27.14 11.94
N PHE A 496 5.91 27.71 10.77
CA PHE A 496 5.00 27.63 9.64
C PHE A 496 5.79 27.65 8.34
N GLY A 497 5.17 27.21 7.29
CA GLY A 497 5.82 27.17 5.99
C GLY A 497 4.91 26.63 4.91
N LEU A 498 5.51 26.56 3.73
CA LEU A 498 4.88 25.99 2.54
C LEU A 498 5.88 25.11 1.81
N GLY A 499 5.38 24.12 1.12
CA GLY A 499 6.19 23.14 0.42
C GLY A 499 5.61 22.72 -0.92
N PHE A 500 6.50 22.18 -1.74
CA PHE A 500 6.16 21.49 -2.97
C PHE A 500 6.84 20.13 -2.99
N ASN A 501 6.05 19.10 -3.22
CA ASN A 501 6.47 17.71 -3.13
C ASN A 501 6.13 16.98 -4.41
N PHE A 502 7.05 16.16 -4.93
CA PHE A 502 6.82 15.38 -6.15
C PHE A 502 7.57 14.06 -6.14
N ILE A 503 6.99 13.05 -6.76
CA ILE A 503 7.56 11.71 -6.83
C ILE A 503 8.66 11.66 -7.88
N LEU A 504 9.83 11.14 -7.46
CA LEU A 504 10.89 10.66 -8.33
C LEU A 504 11.04 9.14 -8.19
N PRO A 505 11.73 8.45 -9.12
CA PRO A 505 12.00 7.02 -8.99
C PRO A 505 12.67 6.60 -7.67
N ILE A 506 13.47 7.50 -7.09
CA ILE A 506 14.22 7.30 -5.83
C ILE A 506 13.40 7.63 -4.57
N GLY A 507 12.25 8.29 -4.70
CA GLY A 507 11.41 8.67 -3.56
C GLY A 507 10.62 9.94 -3.78
N LEU A 508 10.02 10.45 -2.70
CA LEU A 508 9.32 11.72 -2.68
C LEU A 508 10.33 12.85 -2.47
N MET A 509 10.56 13.66 -3.49
CA MET A 509 11.35 14.88 -3.37
C MET A 509 10.49 15.98 -2.79
N THR A 510 11.06 16.74 -1.87
CA THR A 510 10.40 17.84 -1.21
C THR A 510 11.25 19.10 -1.29
N PHE A 511 10.61 20.21 -1.54
CA PHE A 511 11.17 21.55 -1.42
C PHE A 511 10.28 22.37 -0.50
N GLN A 512 10.85 22.94 0.55
CA GLN A 512 10.06 23.60 1.59
C GLN A 512 10.74 24.87 2.06
N ILE A 513 9.95 25.92 2.21
CA ILE A 513 10.32 27.19 2.82
C ILE A 513 9.58 27.30 4.14
N SER A 514 10.32 27.49 5.23
CA SER A 514 9.75 27.53 6.57
C SER A 514 10.46 28.52 7.48
N ASN A 515 9.72 29.08 8.43
CA ASN A 515 10.26 29.94 9.46
C ASN A 515 9.81 29.41 10.83
N GLY A 516 10.73 29.36 11.77
CA GLY A 516 10.47 28.92 13.14
C GLY A 516 11.02 29.92 14.15
N GLN A 517 10.24 30.21 15.18
CA GLN A 517 10.55 31.19 16.21
C GLN A 517 10.13 30.68 17.59
N GLU A 518 10.71 31.28 18.62
CA GLU A 518 10.21 31.19 19.98
C GLU A 518 9.12 32.24 20.20
N PHE A 519 8.03 31.89 20.92
CA PHE A 519 6.89 32.79 21.13
C PHE A 519 7.25 34.14 21.74
N ASN A 520 8.32 34.20 22.55
CA ASN A 520 8.74 35.42 23.22
C ASN A 520 9.67 36.28 22.35
N ASN A 521 10.05 35.81 21.17
CA ASN A 521 10.96 36.53 20.28
C ASN A 521 10.17 37.17 19.12
N PRO A 522 10.57 38.37 18.67
CA PRO A 522 9.95 39.00 17.51
C PRO A 522 10.22 38.15 16.25
N PHE A 523 9.26 38.13 15.36
CA PHE A 523 9.42 37.46 14.05
C PHE A 523 10.59 38.07 13.27
N LYS A 524 11.46 37.20 12.73
CA LYS A 524 12.59 37.57 11.89
C LYS A 524 12.55 36.82 10.57
N PHE A 525 12.39 37.55 9.48
CA PHE A 525 12.38 36.95 8.15
C PHE A 525 13.74 36.28 7.80
N GLN A 526 14.84 36.82 8.29
CA GLN A 526 16.19 36.26 8.07
C GLN A 526 16.38 34.86 8.65
N ASP A 527 15.52 34.42 9.58
CA ASP A 527 15.56 33.07 10.14
C ASP A 527 14.82 32.03 9.26
N THR A 528 14.30 32.46 8.12
CA THR A 528 13.66 31.57 7.15
C THR A 528 14.65 30.53 6.64
N LYS A 529 14.23 29.26 6.65
CA LYS A 529 14.99 28.11 6.21
C LYS A 529 14.42 27.55 4.91
N ILE A 530 15.30 27.13 4.05
CA ILE A 530 14.94 26.36 2.87
C ILE A 530 15.40 24.92 3.14
N HIS A 531 14.44 24.02 3.15
CA HIS A 531 14.69 22.59 3.25
C HIS A 531 14.44 21.94 1.90
N TRP A 532 15.35 21.12 1.46
CA TRP A 532 15.11 20.24 0.33
C TRP A 532 15.65 18.86 0.66
N GLY A 533 15.00 17.84 0.18
CA GLY A 533 15.40 16.46 0.49
C GLY A 533 14.59 15.44 -0.28
N ILE A 534 14.99 14.20 -0.11
CA ILE A 534 14.31 13.05 -0.70
C ILE A 534 13.91 12.12 0.44
N ILE A 535 12.61 11.80 0.52
CA ILE A 535 12.10 10.77 1.42
C ILE A 535 11.95 9.50 0.60
N SER A 536 12.82 8.51 0.85
CA SER A 536 12.65 7.20 0.22
C SER A 536 11.32 6.58 0.64
N LYS A 537 10.53 6.14 -0.32
CA LYS A 537 9.33 5.33 -0.05
C LYS A 537 9.76 3.91 0.27
N PHE A 538 9.46 3.45 1.47
CA PHE A 538 9.69 2.08 1.91
C PHE A 538 8.43 1.24 1.85
#